data_7c00a4feb840b59ffa45b0942ea0e33d
#
_entry.id   7c00a4feb840b59ffa45b0942ea0e33d
#
_cell.length_a   1.000
_cell.length_b   1.000
_cell.length_c   1.000
_cell.angle_alpha   90.00
_cell.angle_beta   90.00
_cell.angle_gamma   90.00
#
_symmetry.space_group_name_H-M   'P 1'
#
loop_
_entity.id
_entity.type
_entity.pdbx_description
1 polymer ?
#
loop_
_entity_poly.entity_id
_entity_poly.type
_entity_poly.pdbx_seq_one_letter_code
_entity_poly.pdbx_strand_id
1 'polypeptide(L)'
;MAFIRKKKPDANKVELNELGISSPEELLFFAERNNVNLNPLDVSKLTSLLGIIMRHEPMRGEDSGCLKKDKKTGEWIMTVNSLHHPNRQRFTIAHELGHFIKHSTQSDFFEDKIFFRNGETNLLEIEANKFAAELLMPELEFRKFVKDNSTLVSDIADFFHVSSMAVRIRAKQLGFEGHNL
;
A
#
# COMPACT_ATOMS: atom_id res chain seq x y z
N MET A 1 6.09 -15.21 44.60
CA MET A 1 6.91 -14.38 43.69
C MET A 1 6.65 -14.83 42.27
N ALA A 2 5.99 -14.02 41.45
CA ALA A 2 5.70 -14.36 40.06
C ALA A 2 6.87 -13.89 39.20
N PHE A 3 7.52 -14.85 38.54
CA PHE A 3 8.58 -14.54 37.57
C PHE A 3 7.98 -13.97 36.28
N ILE A 4 8.15 -12.67 36.04
CA ILE A 4 7.86 -12.03 34.77
C ILE A 4 8.92 -12.55 33.78
N ARG A 5 8.54 -13.49 32.92
CA ARG A 5 9.37 -13.87 31.77
C ARG A 5 9.45 -12.64 30.83
N LYS A 6 10.62 -12.01 30.75
CA LYS A 6 10.96 -11.07 29.68
C LYS A 6 10.80 -11.81 28.35
N LYS A 7 9.84 -11.38 27.51
CA LYS A 7 9.78 -11.81 26.11
C LYS A 7 11.15 -11.51 25.49
N LYS A 8 11.79 -12.52 24.89
CA LYS A 8 12.95 -12.30 24.04
C LYS A 8 12.54 -11.36 22.91
N PRO A 9 13.38 -10.38 22.52
CA PRO A 9 13.09 -9.58 21.32
C PRO A 9 13.02 -10.56 20.14
N ASP A 10 11.94 -10.47 19.36
CA ASP A 10 11.81 -11.22 18.11
C ASP A 10 12.96 -10.84 17.19
N ALA A 11 13.75 -11.84 16.78
CA ALA A 11 14.96 -11.70 15.99
C ALA A 11 14.72 -11.28 14.52
N ASN A 12 13.52 -10.80 14.17
CA ASN A 12 13.10 -10.44 12.82
C ASN A 12 12.59 -8.98 12.68
N LYS A 13 13.03 -8.06 13.53
CA LYS A 13 12.83 -6.63 13.25
C LYS A 13 13.88 -6.20 12.22
N VAL A 14 13.52 -6.32 10.95
CA VAL A 14 14.31 -5.70 9.87
C VAL A 14 14.04 -4.20 9.93
N GLU A 15 15.04 -3.39 10.27
CA GLU A 15 14.91 -1.94 10.18
C GLU A 15 14.88 -1.54 8.69
N LEU A 16 13.90 -0.71 8.29
CA LEU A 16 13.76 -0.21 6.91
C LEU A 16 15.06 0.35 6.34
N ASN A 17 15.85 1.04 7.18
CA ASN A 17 17.14 1.60 6.79
C ASN A 17 18.16 0.53 6.37
N GLU A 18 18.01 -0.72 6.87
CA GLU A 18 18.87 -1.83 6.48
C GLU A 18 18.43 -2.48 5.17
N LEU A 19 17.14 -2.33 4.79
CA LEU A 19 16.61 -2.89 3.54
C LEU A 19 16.94 -2.04 2.31
N GLY A 20 17.23 -0.74 2.49
CA GLY A 20 17.50 0.19 1.38
C GLY A 20 16.33 0.36 0.39
N ILE A 21 15.09 0.02 0.82
CA ILE A 21 13.89 0.12 -0.03
C ILE A 21 13.38 1.55 0.01
N SER A 22 13.26 2.18 -1.16
CA SER A 22 12.81 3.57 -1.32
C SER A 22 11.80 3.77 -2.46
N SER A 23 11.56 2.75 -3.28
CA SER A 23 10.66 2.81 -4.45
C SER A 23 9.74 1.59 -4.54
N PRO A 24 8.63 1.68 -5.30
CA PRO A 24 7.76 0.55 -5.60
C PRO A 24 8.49 -0.61 -6.26
N GLU A 25 9.42 -0.32 -7.18
CA GLU A 25 10.20 -1.33 -7.90
C GLU A 25 11.11 -2.13 -6.95
N GLU A 26 11.80 -1.44 -6.03
CA GLU A 26 12.64 -2.09 -5.03
C GLU A 26 11.79 -2.93 -4.07
N LEU A 27 10.57 -2.47 -3.72
CA LEU A 27 9.64 -3.23 -2.90
C LEU A 27 9.10 -4.46 -3.63
N LEU A 28 8.83 -4.38 -4.93
CA LEU A 28 8.44 -5.53 -5.74
C LEU A 28 9.59 -6.54 -5.86
N PHE A 29 10.81 -6.08 -6.04
CA PHE A 29 11.99 -6.95 -6.06
C PHE A 29 12.18 -7.66 -4.70
N PHE A 30 11.97 -6.94 -3.60
CA PHE A 30 11.98 -7.53 -2.26
C PHE A 30 10.87 -8.60 -2.12
N ALA A 31 9.65 -8.30 -2.60
CA ALA A 31 8.53 -9.23 -2.59
C ALA A 31 8.85 -10.51 -3.36
N GLU A 32 9.39 -10.41 -4.57
CA GLU A 32 9.79 -11.53 -5.42
C GLU A 32 10.81 -12.43 -4.71
N ARG A 33 11.86 -11.86 -4.15
CA ARG A 33 12.90 -12.60 -3.41
C ARG A 33 12.37 -13.32 -2.18
N ASN A 34 11.26 -12.88 -1.61
CA ASN A 34 10.60 -13.48 -0.47
C ASN A 34 9.39 -14.36 -0.85
N ASN A 35 9.29 -14.75 -2.12
CA ASN A 35 8.21 -15.60 -2.65
C ASN A 35 6.81 -15.04 -2.35
N VAL A 36 6.65 -13.72 -2.44
CA VAL A 36 5.33 -13.06 -2.42
C VAL A 36 4.73 -13.15 -3.83
N ASN A 37 3.45 -13.52 -3.93
CA ASN A 37 2.77 -13.48 -5.23
C ASN A 37 2.71 -12.03 -5.74
N LEU A 38 3.12 -11.81 -7.00
CA LEU A 38 3.12 -10.47 -7.62
C LEU A 38 1.87 -10.19 -8.46
N ASN A 39 1.16 -11.22 -8.93
CA ASN A 39 -0.02 -11.07 -9.78
C ASN A 39 -1.22 -11.92 -9.31
N PRO A 40 -2.17 -11.32 -8.62
CA PRO A 40 -2.13 -9.99 -8.00
C PRO A 40 -1.16 -9.96 -6.80
N LEU A 41 -0.47 -8.83 -6.60
CA LEU A 41 0.50 -8.68 -5.49
C LEU A 41 -0.17 -9.00 -4.15
N ASP A 42 0.38 -9.92 -3.36
CA ASP A 42 -0.08 -10.17 -1.99
C ASP A 42 0.44 -9.10 -1.03
N VAL A 43 -0.32 -7.98 -0.98
CA VAL A 43 0.02 -6.83 -0.13
C VAL A 43 0.02 -7.17 1.35
N SER A 44 -0.80 -8.14 1.78
CA SER A 44 -0.90 -8.55 3.19
C SER A 44 0.36 -9.30 3.64
N LYS A 45 0.81 -10.26 2.83
CA LYS A 45 2.07 -10.97 3.07
C LYS A 45 3.27 -10.01 3.04
N LEU A 46 3.28 -9.08 2.06
CA LEU A 46 4.33 -8.08 1.95
C LEU A 46 4.40 -7.18 3.20
N THR A 47 3.24 -6.68 3.67
CA THR A 47 3.13 -5.88 4.90
C THR A 47 3.69 -6.62 6.12
N SER A 48 3.36 -7.93 6.25
CA SER A 48 3.85 -8.76 7.34
C SER A 48 5.37 -8.97 7.28
N LEU A 49 5.95 -9.13 6.09
CA LEU A 49 7.40 -9.26 5.91
C LEU A 49 8.17 -7.99 6.28
N LEU A 50 7.55 -6.83 6.16
CA LEU A 50 8.10 -5.54 6.61
C LEU A 50 7.95 -5.32 8.11
N GLY A 51 7.41 -6.30 8.86
CA GLY A 51 7.23 -6.21 10.31
C GLY A 51 6.10 -5.28 10.76
N ILE A 52 5.17 -4.94 9.86
CA ILE A 52 4.01 -4.11 10.16
C ILE A 52 2.88 -5.01 10.66
N ILE A 53 2.29 -4.67 11.82
CA ILE A 53 1.12 -5.35 12.36
C ILE A 53 -0.12 -4.82 11.65
N MET A 54 -0.81 -5.67 10.88
CA MET A 54 -2.01 -5.29 10.16
C MET A 54 -3.28 -5.65 10.94
N ARG A 55 -4.24 -4.72 10.97
CA ARG A 55 -5.57 -4.89 11.57
C ARG A 55 -6.64 -4.51 10.58
N HIS A 56 -7.74 -5.27 10.56
CA HIS A 56 -8.95 -4.93 9.84
C HIS A 56 -10.03 -4.61 10.86
N GLU A 57 -10.42 -3.34 10.92
CA GLU A 57 -11.39 -2.85 11.91
C GLU A 57 -12.45 -1.99 11.19
N PRO A 58 -13.71 -2.01 11.63
CA PRO A 58 -14.71 -1.10 11.07
C PRO A 58 -14.37 0.35 11.49
N MET A 59 -14.21 1.22 10.49
CA MET A 59 -13.95 2.64 10.72
C MET A 59 -15.19 3.48 10.40
N ARG A 60 -15.34 4.62 11.08
CA ARG A 60 -16.49 5.50 10.88
C ARG A 60 -16.27 6.43 9.69
N GLY A 61 -17.38 6.81 9.06
CA GLY A 61 -17.34 7.76 7.93
C GLY A 61 -16.66 7.14 6.71
N GLU A 62 -15.81 7.94 6.08
CA GLU A 62 -15.12 7.55 4.83
C GLU A 62 -13.64 7.22 5.06
N ASP A 63 -13.20 7.14 6.33
CA ASP A 63 -11.81 6.82 6.66
C ASP A 63 -11.46 5.44 6.09
N SER A 64 -10.35 5.35 5.36
CA SER A 64 -9.94 4.12 4.66
C SER A 64 -8.92 3.33 5.46
N GLY A 65 -8.01 4.01 6.13
CA GLY A 65 -6.97 3.39 6.94
C GLY A 65 -6.16 4.38 7.77
N CYS A 66 -5.21 3.86 8.51
CA CYS A 66 -4.19 4.64 9.17
C CYS A 66 -2.94 3.79 9.45
N LEU A 67 -1.80 4.45 9.48
CA LEU A 67 -0.52 3.87 9.87
C LEU A 67 0.06 4.62 11.06
N LYS A 68 0.39 3.91 12.13
CA LYS A 68 0.95 4.50 13.35
C LYS A 68 2.04 3.64 13.97
N LYS A 69 3.01 4.30 14.59
CA LYS A 69 4.01 3.63 15.41
C LYS A 69 3.56 3.59 16.87
N ASP A 70 3.54 2.41 17.46
CA ASP A 70 3.26 2.27 18.88
C ASP A 70 4.44 2.78 19.69
N LYS A 71 4.20 3.80 20.54
CA LYS A 71 5.25 4.45 21.34
C LYS A 71 5.86 3.55 22.40
N LYS A 72 5.16 2.47 22.80
CA LYS A 72 5.65 1.55 23.83
C LYS A 72 6.47 0.41 23.27
N THR A 73 6.03 -0.13 22.14
CA THR A 73 6.70 -1.29 21.50
C THR A 73 7.63 -0.88 20.37
N GLY A 74 7.43 0.32 19.80
CA GLY A 74 8.13 0.79 18.59
C GLY A 74 7.68 0.07 17.32
N GLU A 75 6.60 -0.72 17.38
CA GLU A 75 6.05 -1.45 16.24
C GLU A 75 5.13 -0.56 15.40
N TRP A 76 5.17 -0.75 14.10
CA TRP A 76 4.21 -0.12 13.20
C TRP A 76 2.91 -0.92 13.13
N ILE A 77 1.79 -0.23 13.26
CA ILE A 77 0.44 -0.80 13.20
C ILE A 77 -0.30 -0.11 12.07
N MET A 78 -0.71 -0.90 11.09
CA MET A 78 -1.57 -0.48 9.99
C MET A 78 -3.00 -0.94 10.28
N THR A 79 -3.95 -0.02 10.32
CA THR A 79 -5.39 -0.33 10.44
C THR A 79 -6.09 -0.02 9.13
N VAL A 80 -6.87 -0.97 8.62
CA VAL A 80 -7.60 -0.87 7.35
C VAL A 80 -9.10 -1.02 7.62
N ASN A 81 -9.91 -0.17 7.00
CA ASN A 81 -11.36 -0.21 7.17
C ASN A 81 -11.95 -1.50 6.57
N SER A 82 -12.41 -2.38 7.45
CA SER A 82 -12.99 -3.68 7.07
C SER A 82 -14.34 -3.57 6.33
N LEU A 83 -15.00 -2.41 6.38
CA LEU A 83 -16.28 -2.18 5.70
C LEU A 83 -16.12 -1.81 4.22
N HIS A 84 -14.93 -1.48 3.78
CA HIS A 84 -14.67 -1.14 2.39
C HIS A 84 -14.59 -2.39 1.50
N HIS A 85 -14.89 -2.21 0.20
CA HIS A 85 -14.71 -3.25 -0.80
C HIS A 85 -13.25 -3.77 -0.81
N PRO A 86 -12.99 -5.08 -1.00
CA PRO A 86 -11.65 -5.65 -0.97
C PRO A 86 -10.61 -4.92 -1.84
N ASN A 87 -10.98 -4.49 -3.06
CA ASN A 87 -10.08 -3.73 -3.93
C ASN A 87 -9.70 -2.37 -3.33
N ARG A 88 -10.61 -1.72 -2.57
CA ARG A 88 -10.31 -0.48 -1.86
C ARG A 88 -9.41 -0.75 -0.66
N GLN A 89 -9.69 -1.80 0.12
CA GLN A 89 -8.80 -2.20 1.24
C GLN A 89 -7.38 -2.47 0.74
N ARG A 90 -7.26 -3.17 -0.39
CA ARG A 90 -5.99 -3.47 -1.03
C ARG A 90 -5.22 -2.20 -1.44
N PHE A 91 -5.93 -1.22 -2.03
CA PHE A 91 -5.33 0.07 -2.37
C PHE A 91 -4.90 0.85 -1.11
N THR A 92 -5.72 0.84 -0.07
CA THR A 92 -5.38 1.44 1.23
C THR A 92 -4.10 0.82 1.81
N ILE A 93 -3.96 -0.51 1.82
CA ILE A 93 -2.73 -1.17 2.30
C ILE A 93 -1.51 -0.69 1.50
N ALA A 94 -1.60 -0.62 0.18
CA ALA A 94 -0.51 -0.15 -0.66
C ALA A 94 -0.18 1.34 -0.44
N HIS A 95 -1.19 2.16 -0.15
CA HIS A 95 -1.05 3.57 0.20
C HIS A 95 -0.31 3.74 1.54
N GLU A 96 -0.72 2.99 2.57
CA GLU A 96 -0.04 3.01 3.87
C GLU A 96 1.40 2.47 3.79
N LEU A 97 1.66 1.51 2.89
CA LEU A 97 3.04 1.09 2.57
C LEU A 97 3.84 2.25 1.93
N GLY A 98 3.20 3.09 1.12
CA GLY A 98 3.81 4.31 0.59
C GLY A 98 4.24 5.26 1.71
N HIS A 99 3.38 5.53 2.68
CA HIS A 99 3.73 6.31 3.86
C HIS A 99 4.85 5.67 4.67
N PHE A 100 4.79 4.36 4.87
CA PHE A 100 5.83 3.63 5.60
C PHE A 100 7.20 3.77 4.93
N ILE A 101 7.29 3.53 3.63
CA ILE A 101 8.55 3.55 2.88
C ILE A 101 9.10 4.98 2.71
N LYS A 102 8.22 5.95 2.39
CA LYS A 102 8.67 7.31 2.01
C LYS A 102 8.75 8.28 3.18
N HIS A 103 7.89 8.10 4.19
CA HIS A 103 7.62 9.16 5.16
C HIS A 103 7.84 8.74 6.63
N SER A 104 8.11 7.46 6.93
CA SER A 104 8.24 6.95 8.31
C SER A 104 9.36 7.61 9.13
N THR A 105 10.33 8.25 8.47
CA THR A 105 11.37 9.06 9.14
C THR A 105 10.89 10.47 9.52
N GLN A 106 9.77 10.93 8.95
CA GLN A 106 9.23 12.28 9.14
C GLN A 106 8.09 12.31 10.17
N SER A 107 7.32 11.20 10.29
CA SER A 107 6.18 11.10 11.20
C SER A 107 6.00 9.68 11.70
N ASP A 108 5.51 9.55 12.94
CA ASP A 108 5.10 8.29 13.56
C ASP A 108 3.59 8.00 13.38
N PHE A 109 2.85 8.87 12.66
CA PHE A 109 1.41 8.74 12.46
C PHE A 109 0.97 9.32 11.12
N PHE A 110 0.22 8.52 10.37
CA PHE A 110 -0.44 8.88 9.13
C PHE A 110 -1.90 8.42 9.20
N GLU A 111 -2.83 9.29 8.80
CA GLU A 111 -4.26 9.01 8.76
C GLU A 111 -4.79 9.40 7.39
N ASP A 112 -5.34 8.42 6.67
CA ASP A 112 -5.96 8.60 5.36
C ASP A 112 -7.31 9.33 5.53
N LYS A 113 -7.25 10.67 5.55
CA LYS A 113 -8.43 11.55 5.50
C LYS A 113 -8.71 11.87 4.06
N ILE A 114 -9.94 11.61 3.65
CA ILE A 114 -10.42 11.77 2.28
C ILE A 114 -9.91 13.03 1.61
N PHE A 115 -9.31 12.82 0.46
CA PHE A 115 -8.58 13.73 -0.41
C PHE A 115 -9.31 14.98 -0.90
N PHE A 116 -10.64 15.11 -0.73
CA PHE A 116 -11.43 16.03 -1.56
C PHE A 116 -12.08 17.20 -0.82
N ARG A 117 -11.88 17.37 0.49
CA ARG A 117 -12.71 18.38 1.21
C ARG A 117 -12.07 19.72 1.51
N ASN A 118 -10.76 19.89 1.53
CA ASN A 118 -10.16 21.15 2.00
C ASN A 118 -9.22 21.87 1.02
N GLY A 119 -9.05 21.42 -0.23
CA GLY A 119 -8.25 22.16 -1.23
C GLY A 119 -6.74 22.25 -0.92
N GLU A 120 -6.28 21.76 0.22
CA GLU A 120 -4.86 21.68 0.54
C GLU A 120 -4.31 20.36 0.02
N THR A 121 -3.48 20.46 -1.00
CA THR A 121 -2.78 19.34 -1.62
C THR A 121 -1.65 18.90 -0.69
N ASN A 122 -1.89 17.89 0.12
CA ASN A 122 -0.83 17.32 0.94
C ASN A 122 0.11 16.49 0.04
N LEU A 123 1.35 16.95 -0.12
CA LEU A 123 2.35 16.29 -0.98
C LEU A 123 2.61 14.85 -0.55
N LEU A 124 2.61 14.56 0.75
CA LEU A 124 2.82 13.21 1.28
C LEU A 124 1.73 12.24 0.79
N GLU A 125 0.49 12.72 0.73
CA GLU A 125 -0.64 11.94 0.26
C GLU A 125 -0.57 11.67 -1.26
N ILE A 126 -0.14 12.68 -2.03
CA ILE A 126 0.07 12.51 -3.48
C ILE A 126 1.16 11.46 -3.72
N GLU A 127 2.26 11.53 -2.98
CA GLU A 127 3.36 10.57 -3.07
C GLU A 127 2.92 9.17 -2.67
N ALA A 128 2.16 9.01 -1.57
CA ALA A 128 1.64 7.72 -1.13
C ALA A 128 0.66 7.12 -2.14
N ASN A 129 -0.22 7.93 -2.73
CA ASN A 129 -1.13 7.47 -3.78
C ASN A 129 -0.41 7.07 -5.07
N LYS A 130 0.59 7.85 -5.46
CA LYS A 130 1.43 7.51 -6.62
C LYS A 130 2.16 6.19 -6.36
N PHE A 131 2.77 6.04 -5.18
CA PHE A 131 3.43 4.82 -4.75
C PHE A 131 2.48 3.61 -4.81
N ALA A 132 1.26 3.74 -4.26
CA ALA A 132 0.26 2.68 -4.29
C ALA A 132 -0.13 2.25 -5.70
N ALA A 133 -0.36 3.23 -6.59
CA ALA A 133 -0.71 2.97 -7.98
C ALA A 133 0.43 2.26 -8.74
N GLU A 134 1.67 2.66 -8.52
CA GLU A 134 2.86 2.06 -9.11
C GLU A 134 3.12 0.65 -8.58
N LEU A 135 2.95 0.45 -7.27
CA LEU A 135 3.12 -0.84 -6.62
C LEU A 135 2.10 -1.88 -7.10
N LEU A 136 0.81 -1.48 -7.19
CA LEU A 136 -0.28 -2.39 -7.56
C LEU A 136 -0.41 -2.60 -9.07
N MET A 137 0.01 -1.62 -9.86
CA MET A 137 -0.07 -1.62 -11.33
C MET A 137 1.27 -1.18 -11.93
N PRO A 138 2.33 -2.02 -11.85
CA PRO A 138 3.63 -1.71 -12.42
C PRO A 138 3.52 -1.39 -13.91
N GLU A 139 4.31 -0.44 -14.40
CA GLU A 139 4.16 0.09 -15.75
C GLU A 139 4.30 -0.99 -16.84
N LEU A 140 5.30 -1.86 -16.71
CA LEU A 140 5.56 -2.90 -17.72
C LEU A 140 4.38 -3.88 -17.82
N GLU A 141 3.86 -4.35 -16.69
CA GLU A 141 2.72 -5.25 -16.60
C GLU A 141 1.45 -4.58 -17.10
N PHE A 142 1.23 -3.30 -16.73
CA PHE A 142 0.09 -2.53 -17.20
C PHE A 142 0.10 -2.38 -18.71
N ARG A 143 1.21 -1.93 -19.29
CA ARG A 143 1.36 -1.78 -20.74
C ARG A 143 1.22 -3.11 -21.47
N LYS A 144 1.79 -4.18 -20.90
CA LYS A 144 1.68 -5.52 -21.46
C LYS A 144 0.22 -5.98 -21.46
N PHE A 145 -0.50 -5.83 -20.35
CA PHE A 145 -1.91 -6.21 -20.27
C PHE A 145 -2.77 -5.46 -21.29
N VAL A 146 -2.61 -4.14 -21.37
CA VAL A 146 -3.35 -3.30 -22.34
C VAL A 146 -3.06 -3.71 -23.79
N LYS A 147 -1.82 -4.06 -24.10
CA LYS A 147 -1.42 -4.48 -25.46
C LYS A 147 -1.93 -5.87 -25.83
N ASP A 148 -1.81 -6.82 -24.92
CA ASP A 148 -1.94 -8.24 -25.22
C ASP A 148 -3.31 -8.82 -24.85
N ASN A 149 -4.10 -8.14 -24.00
CA ASN A 149 -5.35 -8.66 -23.45
C ASN A 149 -6.56 -7.74 -23.70
N SER A 150 -6.65 -6.61 -23.01
CA SER A 150 -7.82 -5.73 -23.09
C SER A 150 -7.49 -4.28 -22.77
N THR A 151 -8.20 -3.35 -23.42
CA THR A 151 -8.19 -1.91 -23.13
C THR A 151 -9.38 -1.49 -22.25
N LEU A 152 -10.25 -2.42 -21.87
CA LEU A 152 -11.41 -2.11 -21.02
C LEU A 152 -10.96 -1.92 -19.58
N VAL A 153 -11.39 -0.80 -19.00
CA VAL A 153 -11.07 -0.45 -17.59
C VAL A 153 -11.51 -1.55 -16.62
N SER A 154 -12.65 -2.21 -16.87
CA SER A 154 -13.14 -3.33 -16.05
C SER A 154 -12.16 -4.49 -16.02
N ASP A 155 -11.67 -4.90 -17.19
CA ASP A 155 -10.79 -6.06 -17.33
C ASP A 155 -9.43 -5.79 -16.67
N ILE A 156 -8.92 -4.56 -16.82
CA ILE A 156 -7.69 -4.11 -16.17
C ILE A 156 -7.88 -4.08 -14.64
N ALA A 157 -9.02 -3.56 -14.18
CA ALA A 157 -9.34 -3.49 -12.75
C ALA A 157 -9.43 -4.88 -12.12
N ASP A 158 -10.04 -5.82 -12.83
CA ASP A 158 -10.17 -7.21 -12.38
C ASP A 158 -8.80 -7.92 -12.35
N PHE A 159 -7.97 -7.70 -13.37
CA PHE A 159 -6.63 -8.31 -13.42
C PHE A 159 -5.71 -7.84 -12.27
N PHE A 160 -5.68 -6.53 -12.00
CA PHE A 160 -4.84 -5.96 -10.93
C PHE A 160 -5.51 -5.96 -9.57
N HIS A 161 -6.78 -6.39 -9.45
CA HIS A 161 -7.60 -6.33 -8.23
C HIS A 161 -7.64 -4.93 -7.61
N VAL A 162 -7.94 -3.93 -8.44
CA VAL A 162 -8.07 -2.51 -8.06
C VAL A 162 -9.42 -1.95 -8.50
N SER A 163 -9.75 -0.72 -8.10
CA SER A 163 -10.95 -0.05 -8.59
C SER A 163 -10.77 0.49 -10.02
N SER A 164 -11.87 0.60 -10.77
CA SER A 164 -11.87 1.26 -12.08
C SER A 164 -11.32 2.70 -12.04
N MET A 165 -11.53 3.41 -10.93
CA MET A 165 -10.97 4.75 -10.71
C MET A 165 -9.44 4.70 -10.62
N ALA A 166 -8.89 3.75 -9.88
CA ALA A 166 -7.43 3.57 -9.76
C ALA A 166 -6.80 3.27 -11.13
N VAL A 167 -7.45 2.43 -11.95
CA VAL A 167 -7.02 2.17 -13.34
C VAL A 167 -6.97 3.45 -14.17
N ARG A 168 -8.03 4.27 -14.14
CA ARG A 168 -8.09 5.54 -14.91
C ARG A 168 -6.99 6.51 -14.49
N ILE A 169 -6.74 6.63 -13.18
CA ILE A 169 -5.66 7.48 -12.67
C ILE A 169 -4.31 6.96 -13.17
N ARG A 170 -4.08 5.64 -13.06
CA ARG A 170 -2.82 5.03 -13.49
C ARG A 170 -2.61 5.15 -15.01
N ALA A 171 -3.64 4.89 -15.80
CA ALA A 171 -3.60 5.05 -17.24
C ALA A 171 -3.18 6.48 -17.64
N LYS A 172 -3.81 7.49 -17.01
CA LYS A 172 -3.44 8.91 -17.22
C LYS A 172 -1.98 9.20 -16.85
N GLN A 173 -1.48 8.65 -15.74
CA GLN A 173 -0.08 8.79 -15.33
C GLN A 173 0.88 8.19 -16.36
N LEU A 174 0.46 7.11 -17.03
CA LEU A 174 1.25 6.41 -18.04
C LEU A 174 1.07 6.97 -19.46
N GLY A 175 0.32 8.08 -19.61
CA GLY A 175 0.09 8.75 -20.89
C GLY A 175 -0.89 8.05 -21.81
N PHE A 176 -1.75 7.16 -21.28
CA PHE A 176 -2.86 6.61 -22.05
C PHE A 176 -3.97 7.66 -22.17
N GLU A 177 -4.33 8.00 -23.40
CA GLU A 177 -5.43 8.90 -23.73
C GLU A 177 -6.48 8.14 -24.54
N GLY A 178 -7.75 8.20 -24.12
CA GLY A 178 -8.84 7.54 -24.86
C GLY A 178 -10.11 7.36 -24.03
N HIS A 179 -11.23 7.07 -24.71
CA HIS A 179 -12.53 6.90 -24.06
C HIS A 179 -12.64 5.61 -23.22
N ASN A 180 -11.76 4.63 -23.45
CA ASN A 180 -11.79 3.33 -22.78
C ASN A 180 -10.75 3.20 -21.64
N LEU A 181 -9.84 4.16 -21.50
CA LEU A 181 -8.83 4.21 -20.42
C LEU A 181 -8.84 5.56 -19.74
#